data_5557831a0c7ca097674bf5e5a7c4d1d3
#
_entry.id   5557831a0c7ca097674bf5e5a7c4d1d3
#
_cell.length_a   1.000
_cell.length_b   1.000
_cell.length_c   1.000
_cell.angle_alpha   90.00
_cell.angle_beta   90.00
_cell.angle_gamma   90.00
#
_symmetry.space_group_name_H-M   'P 1'
#
loop_
_entity.id
_entity.type
_entity.pdbx_description
1 polymer ?
#
loop_
_entity_poly.entity_id
_entity_poly.type
_entity_poly.pdbx_seq_one_letter_code
_entity_poly.pdbx_strand_id
1 'polypeptide(L)'
;MRRKYSGTGYNVEAVWENLDKSKPIYSLSTELTPQYVWEDGKRTDKIISYKAGFTQEGAEYFQVKFPKKVNLPRYMSVVTFDNVTAFQMRYDVYFKADDVKEVK
;
A
#
# COMPACT_ATOMS: atom_id res chain seq x y z
N MET A 1 29.28 5.66 -3.74
CA MET A 1 28.71 5.33 -3.61
C MET A 1 27.90 5.07 -4.05
N ARG A 2 27.46 4.93 -4.01
CA ARG A 2 26.63 4.67 -4.29
C ARG A 2 25.70 4.56 -3.91
N ARG A 3 25.18 4.75 -4.04
CA ARG A 3 24.23 4.68 -3.59
C ARG A 3 23.80 3.68 -3.16
N LYS A 4 23.79 3.51 -2.64
CA LYS A 4 23.34 2.65 -2.30
C LYS A 4 22.15 2.45 -2.18
N TYR A 5 21.96 2.55 -2.52
CA TYR A 5 20.67 2.46 -2.49
C TYR A 5 20.23 1.12 -2.31
N SER A 6 19.64 0.93 -1.41
CA SER A 6 19.43 -0.36 -1.11
C SER A 6 18.53 -1.02 -2.07
N GLY A 7 17.54 -0.46 -2.49
CA GLY A 7 16.60 -1.11 -3.33
C GLY A 7 16.05 -2.39 -2.78
N THR A 8 16.40 -2.78 -1.58
CA THR A 8 16.05 -4.08 -1.14
C THR A 8 15.01 -4.09 -0.08
N GLY A 9 14.22 -3.20 0.12
CA GLY A 9 13.20 -3.28 1.12
C GLY A 9 12.27 -2.13 1.07
N TYR A 10 11.30 -2.17 1.93
CA TYR A 10 10.34 -1.10 2.05
C TYR A 10 10.97 0.07 2.78
N ASN A 11 10.76 1.29 2.27
CA ASN A 11 11.29 2.49 2.91
C ASN A 11 10.34 3.65 2.70
N VAL A 12 10.47 4.67 3.55
CA VAL A 12 9.57 5.82 3.52
C VAL A 12 9.84 6.70 2.31
N GLU A 13 11.11 6.84 1.93
CA GLU A 13 11.47 7.71 0.81
C GLU A 13 10.78 7.29 -0.48
N ALA A 14 10.66 6.00 -0.73
CA ALA A 14 10.02 5.52 -1.94
C ALA A 14 8.55 5.92 -2.02
N VAL A 15 7.89 6.07 -0.89
CA VAL A 15 6.49 6.53 -0.88
C VAL A 15 6.40 7.91 -1.49
N TRP A 16 7.23 8.84 -1.00
CA TRP A 16 7.10 10.24 -1.40
C TRP A 16 7.86 10.57 -2.69
N GLU A 17 8.59 9.61 -3.23
CA GLU A 17 9.10 9.72 -4.59
C GLU A 17 8.01 9.42 -5.60
N ASN A 18 6.99 8.69 -5.20
CA ASN A 18 5.91 8.27 -6.09
C ASN A 18 4.58 8.97 -5.79
N LEU A 19 4.42 9.52 -4.60
CA LEU A 19 3.20 10.23 -4.19
C LEU A 19 3.59 11.63 -3.71
N ASP A 20 2.60 12.52 -3.69
CA ASP A 20 2.81 13.91 -3.26
C ASP A 20 2.25 14.09 -1.86
N LYS A 21 3.11 14.43 -0.90
CA LYS A 21 2.70 14.64 0.50
C LYS A 21 1.67 15.74 0.66
N SER A 22 1.66 16.70 -0.25
CA SER A 22 0.77 17.86 -0.13
C SER A 22 -0.62 17.62 -0.68
N LYS A 23 -0.86 16.47 -1.29
CA LYS A 23 -2.15 16.17 -1.90
C LYS A 23 -2.87 15.04 -1.17
N PRO A 24 -4.20 15.11 -1.12
CA PRO A 24 -4.95 14.05 -0.43
C PRO A 24 -4.91 12.73 -1.19
N ILE A 25 -5.01 11.65 -0.44
CA ILE A 25 -5.13 10.30 -0.97
C ILE A 25 -6.56 9.85 -0.69
N TYR A 26 -7.19 9.23 -1.68
CA TYR A 26 -8.59 8.82 -1.58
C TYR A 26 -8.72 7.30 -1.58
N SER A 27 -9.66 6.81 -0.79
CA SER A 27 -9.98 5.39 -0.73
C SER A 27 -10.81 4.98 -1.95
N LEU A 28 -10.41 3.90 -2.60
CA LEU A 28 -11.13 3.39 -3.78
C LEU A 28 -11.66 1.97 -3.57
N SER A 29 -11.51 1.41 -2.38
CA SER A 29 -11.99 0.06 -2.13
C SER A 29 -13.10 0.07 -1.10
N THR A 30 -14.08 -0.80 -1.30
CA THR A 30 -15.15 -1.02 -0.33
C THR A 30 -14.91 -2.30 0.46
N GLU A 31 -13.98 -3.13 0.02
CA GLU A 31 -13.64 -4.38 0.69
C GLU A 31 -12.16 -4.62 0.60
N LEU A 32 -11.62 -5.28 1.61
CA LEU A 32 -10.23 -5.72 1.59
C LEU A 32 -10.11 -6.98 0.74
N THR A 33 -9.03 -7.08 -0.01
CA THR A 33 -8.72 -8.27 -0.80
C THR A 33 -7.70 -9.10 -0.03
N PRO A 34 -8.06 -10.30 0.43
CA PRO A 34 -7.09 -11.12 1.16
C PRO A 34 -6.01 -11.69 0.24
N GLN A 35 -4.81 -11.82 0.79
CA GLN A 35 -3.69 -12.43 0.09
C GLN A 35 -3.39 -13.75 0.77
N TYR A 36 -3.40 -14.83 0.01
CA TYR A 36 -3.22 -16.18 0.54
C TYR A 36 -1.80 -16.68 0.38
N VAL A 37 -1.39 -17.55 1.28
CA VAL A 37 -0.10 -18.23 1.16
C VAL A 37 -0.19 -19.23 0.01
N TRP A 38 0.86 -19.28 -0.82
CA TRP A 38 0.97 -20.28 -1.88
C TRP A 38 2.04 -21.27 -1.48
N GLU A 39 1.75 -22.54 -1.61
CA GLU A 39 2.68 -23.63 -1.32
C GLU A 39 2.64 -24.64 -2.44
N ASP A 40 3.81 -25.01 -2.95
CA ASP A 40 3.93 -25.98 -4.04
C ASP A 40 3.06 -25.62 -5.23
N GLY A 41 2.98 -24.33 -5.54
CA GLY A 41 2.22 -23.85 -6.68
C GLY A 41 0.73 -23.80 -6.48
N LYS A 42 0.25 -24.02 -5.26
CA LYS A 42 -1.18 -24.01 -4.96
C LYS A 42 -1.51 -23.02 -3.86
N ARG A 43 -2.66 -22.37 -4.00
CA ARG A 43 -3.14 -21.46 -2.98
C ARG A 43 -3.63 -22.26 -1.78
N THR A 44 -3.23 -21.83 -0.59
CA THR A 44 -3.73 -22.42 0.66
C THR A 44 -4.87 -21.57 1.21
N ASP A 45 -5.45 -21.98 2.31
CA ASP A 45 -6.51 -21.20 2.98
C ASP A 45 -5.94 -20.18 3.97
N LYS A 46 -4.63 -20.11 4.08
CA LYS A 46 -4.00 -19.22 5.05
C LYS A 46 -3.82 -17.82 4.45
N ILE A 47 -4.32 -16.80 5.15
CA ILE A 47 -4.22 -15.41 4.72
C ILE A 47 -3.02 -14.78 5.40
N ILE A 48 -2.15 -14.11 4.62
CA ILE A 48 -0.96 -13.46 5.17
C ILE A 48 -1.06 -11.94 5.19
N SER A 49 -1.96 -11.37 4.41
CA SER A 49 -2.11 -9.92 4.35
C SER A 49 -3.40 -9.58 3.63
N TYR A 50 -3.71 -8.27 3.61
CA TYR A 50 -4.88 -7.77 2.92
C TYR A 50 -4.47 -6.58 2.08
N LYS A 51 -5.17 -6.33 0.98
CA LYS A 51 -4.90 -5.19 0.10
C LYS A 51 -6.14 -4.35 -0.11
N ALA A 52 -5.93 -3.07 -0.34
CA ALA A 52 -7.00 -2.16 -0.73
C ALA A 52 -6.44 -1.14 -1.70
N GLY A 53 -7.32 -0.52 -2.50
CA GLY A 53 -6.92 0.41 -3.54
C GLY A 53 -7.11 1.85 -3.14
N PHE A 54 -6.24 2.71 -3.65
CA PHE A 54 -6.24 4.13 -3.35
C PHE A 54 -5.81 4.91 -4.58
N THR A 55 -6.09 6.21 -4.57
CA THR A 55 -5.66 7.09 -5.66
C THR A 55 -5.27 8.45 -5.12
N GLN A 56 -4.50 9.17 -5.91
CA GLN A 56 -4.11 10.54 -5.61
C GLN A 56 -4.03 11.28 -6.94
N GLU A 57 -4.43 12.53 -6.95
CA GLU A 57 -4.33 13.35 -8.14
C GLU A 57 -2.89 13.39 -8.64
N GLY A 58 -2.71 13.08 -9.91
CA GLY A 58 -1.38 13.07 -10.51
C GLY A 58 -0.66 11.74 -10.41
N ALA A 59 -1.23 10.77 -9.70
CA ALA A 59 -0.64 9.44 -9.56
C ALA A 59 -1.61 8.42 -10.13
N GLU A 60 -1.09 7.26 -10.49
CA GLU A 60 -1.93 6.17 -10.93
C GLU A 60 -2.56 5.49 -9.71
N TYR A 61 -3.64 4.74 -9.96
CA TYR A 61 -4.22 3.89 -8.93
C TYR A 61 -3.14 3.00 -8.31
N PHE A 62 -3.17 2.84 -7.00
CA PHE A 62 -2.19 1.99 -6.34
C PHE A 62 -2.86 1.19 -5.22
N GLN A 63 -2.24 0.08 -4.87
CA GLN A 63 -2.72 -0.77 -3.78
C GLN A 63 -1.76 -0.71 -2.61
N VAL A 64 -2.32 -0.78 -1.40
CA VAL A 64 -1.54 -0.81 -0.17
C VAL A 64 -1.82 -2.13 0.53
N LYS A 65 -0.76 -2.80 0.96
CA LYS A 65 -0.84 -4.07 1.67
C LYS A 65 -0.84 -3.79 3.18
N PHE A 66 -1.73 -4.47 3.88
CA PHE A 66 -1.85 -4.36 5.34
C PHE A 66 -1.59 -5.73 5.96
N PRO A 67 -0.86 -5.80 7.09
CA PRO A 67 -0.56 -7.09 7.71
C PRO A 67 -1.75 -7.70 8.45
N LYS A 68 -2.81 -6.94 8.64
CA LYS A 68 -3.99 -7.40 9.37
C LYS A 68 -5.24 -6.85 8.68
N LYS A 69 -6.39 -7.34 9.12
CA LYS A 69 -7.68 -6.87 8.61
C LYS A 69 -7.96 -5.49 9.21
N VAL A 70 -7.78 -4.44 8.43
CA VAL A 70 -8.01 -3.07 8.88
C VAL A 70 -9.46 -2.66 8.60
N ASN A 71 -9.90 -1.59 9.26
CA ASN A 71 -11.23 -1.01 8.98
C ASN A 71 -11.07 -0.03 7.84
N LEU A 72 -11.62 -0.36 6.67
CA LEU A 72 -11.50 0.50 5.51
C LEU A 72 -12.32 1.77 5.69
N PRO A 73 -11.73 2.94 5.38
CA PRO A 73 -12.52 4.17 5.29
C PRO A 73 -13.52 4.09 4.16
N ARG A 74 -14.48 5.01 4.18
CA ARG A 74 -15.53 5.04 3.15
C ARG A 74 -14.92 5.28 1.77
N TYR A 75 -15.60 4.73 0.77
CA TYR A 75 -15.22 4.93 -0.63
C TYR A 75 -15.11 6.43 -0.93
N MET A 76 -14.02 6.82 -1.56
CA MET A 76 -13.70 8.20 -1.95
C MET A 76 -13.43 9.15 -0.78
N SER A 77 -13.31 8.64 0.44
CA SER A 77 -12.90 9.50 1.56
C SER A 77 -11.40 9.74 1.52
N VAL A 78 -10.98 10.85 2.11
CA VAL A 78 -9.57 11.17 2.24
C VAL A 78 -8.99 10.35 3.38
N VAL A 79 -7.83 9.75 3.15
CA VAL A 79 -7.24 8.82 4.12
C VAL A 79 -5.81 9.20 4.46
N THR A 80 -5.35 8.68 5.58
CA THR A 80 -3.95 8.72 5.97
C THR A 80 -3.56 7.33 6.43
N PHE A 81 -2.27 7.02 6.35
CA PHE A 81 -1.75 5.70 6.70
C PHE A 81 -0.83 5.78 7.89
N ASP A 82 -0.81 4.70 8.69
CA ASP A 82 0.17 4.55 9.76
C ASP A 82 1.35 3.75 9.22
N ASN A 83 2.54 4.31 9.35
CA ASN A 83 3.79 3.64 8.96
C ASN A 83 3.79 3.15 7.52
N VAL A 84 3.40 4.03 6.60
CA VAL A 84 3.39 3.67 5.19
C VAL A 84 4.83 3.64 4.66
N THR A 85 5.13 2.58 3.92
CA THR A 85 6.43 2.43 3.26
C THR A 85 6.18 1.88 1.86
N ALA A 86 7.20 1.94 1.02
CA ALA A 86 7.10 1.43 -0.33
C ALA A 86 8.40 0.77 -0.75
N PHE A 87 8.28 -0.16 -1.67
CA PHE A 87 9.40 -0.86 -2.27
C PHE A 87 9.29 -0.68 -3.78
N GLN A 88 10.28 -0.06 -4.37
CA GLN A 88 10.28 0.18 -5.81
C GLN A 88 11.15 -0.86 -6.50
N MET A 89 10.57 -1.53 -7.51
CA MET A 89 11.26 -2.52 -8.28
C MET A 89 11.03 -2.23 -9.76
N ARG A 90 12.02 -1.68 -10.42
CA ARG A 90 11.96 -1.34 -11.84
C ARG A 90 10.76 -0.46 -12.17
N TYR A 91 9.71 -1.08 -12.70
CA TYR A 91 8.52 -0.36 -13.14
C TYR A 91 7.37 -0.41 -12.14
N ASP A 92 7.52 -1.19 -11.09
CA ASP A 92 6.46 -1.40 -10.13
C ASP A 92 6.80 -0.79 -8.78
N VAL A 93 5.78 -0.31 -8.09
CA VAL A 93 5.95 0.20 -6.74
C VAL A 93 4.94 -0.55 -5.85
N TYR A 94 5.45 -1.13 -4.78
CA TYR A 94 4.62 -1.87 -3.84
C TYR A 94 4.55 -1.08 -2.54
N PHE A 95 3.33 -0.84 -2.07
CA PHE A 95 3.11 -0.06 -0.84
C PHE A 95 2.62 -0.97 0.27
N LYS A 96 3.00 -0.67 1.50
CA LYS A 96 2.41 -1.32 2.66
C LYS A 96 2.30 -0.32 3.80
N ALA A 97 1.36 -0.57 4.70
CA ALA A 97 1.14 0.27 5.89
C ALA A 97 0.58 -0.60 6.99
N ASP A 98 0.68 -0.12 8.23
CA ASP A 98 0.13 -0.85 9.36
C ASP A 98 -1.37 -0.66 9.48
N ASP A 99 -1.87 0.51 9.09
CA ASP A 99 -3.28 0.83 9.23
C ASP A 99 -3.63 1.97 8.29
N VAL A 100 -4.93 2.22 8.12
CA VAL A 100 -5.44 3.32 7.32
C VAL A 100 -6.60 3.94 8.08
N LYS A 101 -6.71 5.27 8.03
CA LYS A 101 -7.75 6.00 8.73
C LYS A 101 -8.30 7.11 7.87
N GLU A 102 -9.57 7.42 8.06
CA GLU A 102 -10.18 8.54 7.37
C GLU A 102 -9.73 9.85 8.02
N VAL A 103 -9.35 10.80 7.20
CA VAL A 103 -8.99 12.14 7.67
C VAL A 103 -10.28 12.93 7.86
N LYS A 104 -10.41 13.56 9.02
CA LYS A 104 -11.62 14.33 9.30
C LYS A 104 -11.36 15.81 9.32
#